data_dcc2e384be8f1372c6185c42d186a056
#
_entry.id   dcc2e384be8f1372c6185c42d186a056
#
_cell.length_a   1.000
_cell.length_b   1.000
_cell.length_c   1.000
_cell.angle_alpha   90.00
_cell.angle_beta   90.00
_cell.angle_gamma   90.00
#
_symmetry.space_group_name_H-M   'P 1'
#
loop_
_entity.id
_entity.type
_entity.pdbx_description
1 polymer ?
#
loop_
_entity_poly.entity_id
_entity_poly.type
_entity_poly.pdbx_seq_one_letter_code
_entity_poly.pdbx_strand_id
1 'polypeptide(L)'
;MMIRTAAVVLLTAALGFCQQAPNQPGTMWTDEQLREAIALSRVGRKLTPKFWPNGARVAVCLSFDTDTEAPDLRDGVTSPTTLSASDFGAESGIPRIIRMLDRLQVPATFFMTGVDAMLHPDMLKEIMKSGKNEVGVHGWIHEFPPRLPEGEEERLLDKAIDYLTKATGKKPTGYRAPSWAFSANTLDLIRKKGFLYDSSLQAMDEPYEIVAKGKPTGIVELAIDWTLTETPYLGRNGHMPSPELLYGLYKDEFDGAYEEGTMFILTLHPFLSGHRAPMQHLTKFVEYMKSKPGVWFATADQIARYVKENGSK
;
A
#
# COMPACT_ATOMS: atom_id res chain seq x y z
N MET A 1 78.53 -2.47 11.99
CA MET A 1 77.59 -1.51 11.38
C MET A 1 76.23 -2.24 11.26
N MET A 2 75.40 -2.06 12.28
CA MET A 2 74.08 -2.78 12.38
C MET A 2 72.98 -1.89 11.86
N ILE A 3 72.35 -2.29 10.80
CA ILE A 3 71.21 -1.62 10.25
C ILE A 3 69.96 -2.13 10.98
N ARG A 4 69.30 -1.25 11.72
CA ARG A 4 67.98 -1.54 12.35
C ARG A 4 66.89 -1.23 11.34
N THR A 5 66.16 -2.27 10.93
CA THR A 5 64.96 -2.17 10.10
C THR A 5 63.78 -1.87 11.03
N ALA A 6 63.17 -0.71 10.87
CA ALA A 6 61.93 -0.35 11.56
C ALA A 6 60.73 -0.97 10.77
N ALA A 7 59.97 -1.82 11.43
CA ALA A 7 58.70 -2.33 10.89
C ALA A 7 57.62 -1.30 11.17
N VAL A 8 57.05 -0.74 10.10
CA VAL A 8 55.83 0.08 10.16
C VAL A 8 54.62 -0.86 10.16
N VAL A 9 53.94 -0.92 11.30
CA VAL A 9 52.65 -1.62 11.40
C VAL A 9 51.56 -0.68 10.90
N LEU A 10 51.07 -0.90 9.70
CA LEU A 10 49.85 -0.27 9.17
C LEU A 10 48.63 -0.92 9.83
N LEU A 11 47.99 -0.24 10.79
CA LEU A 11 46.65 -0.54 11.24
C LEU A 11 45.66 -0.16 10.12
N THR A 12 45.24 -1.11 9.33
CA THR A 12 44.07 -0.98 8.47
C THR A 12 42.83 -1.13 9.33
N ALA A 13 42.15 -0.02 9.63
CA ALA A 13 40.81 -0.03 10.18
C ALA A 13 39.87 -0.67 9.11
N ALA A 14 39.51 -1.90 9.34
CA ALA A 14 38.45 -2.56 8.57
C ALA A 14 37.13 -1.88 8.95
N LEU A 15 36.69 -0.93 8.12
CA LEU A 15 35.30 -0.52 8.06
C LEU A 15 34.51 -1.76 7.63
N GLY A 16 33.87 -2.41 8.60
CA GLY A 16 32.96 -3.52 8.34
C GLY A 16 31.77 -3.03 7.50
N PHE A 17 31.89 -3.15 6.19
CA PHE A 17 30.72 -3.17 5.34
C PHE A 17 29.91 -4.39 5.76
N CYS A 18 28.76 -4.15 6.36
CA CYS A 18 27.75 -5.16 6.56
C CYS A 18 27.21 -5.53 5.18
N GLN A 19 27.96 -6.37 4.45
CA GLN A 19 27.39 -7.06 3.29
C GLN A 19 26.25 -7.91 3.82
N GLN A 20 25.03 -7.63 3.39
CA GLN A 20 23.94 -8.58 3.59
C GLN A 20 24.42 -9.95 3.06
N ALA A 21 24.58 -10.90 3.98
CA ALA A 21 24.91 -12.27 3.60
C ALA A 21 23.89 -12.73 2.54
N PRO A 22 24.31 -13.44 1.49
CA PRO A 22 23.38 -14.00 0.51
C PRO A 22 22.32 -14.77 1.29
N ASN A 23 21.03 -14.57 0.96
CA ASN A 23 19.85 -15.11 1.63
C ASN A 23 20.03 -16.61 1.93
N GLN A 24 20.60 -16.92 3.09
CA GLN A 24 20.62 -18.29 3.57
C GLN A 24 19.20 -18.69 3.97
N PRO A 25 18.74 -19.89 3.63
CA PRO A 25 17.45 -20.37 4.10
C PRO A 25 17.31 -20.21 5.61
N GLY A 26 16.17 -19.76 6.10
CA GLY A 26 15.92 -19.55 7.53
C GLY A 26 16.11 -20.81 8.38
N THR A 27 16.16 -21.99 7.78
CA THR A 27 16.53 -23.27 8.43
C THR A 27 17.97 -23.27 8.96
N MET A 28 18.81 -22.34 8.49
CA MET A 28 20.21 -22.18 8.92
C MET A 28 20.42 -21.00 9.86
N TRP A 29 19.35 -20.26 10.20
CA TRP A 29 19.44 -19.09 11.06
C TRP A 29 19.51 -19.48 12.54
N THR A 30 20.26 -18.70 13.30
CA THR A 30 20.25 -18.77 14.76
C THR A 30 18.93 -18.20 15.30
N ASP A 31 18.60 -18.56 16.55
CA ASP A 31 17.45 -17.98 17.26
C ASP A 31 17.49 -16.44 17.32
N GLU A 32 18.67 -15.86 17.41
CA GLU A 32 18.85 -14.40 17.42
C GLU A 32 18.49 -13.81 16.07
N GLN A 33 19.00 -14.36 14.97
CA GLN A 33 18.69 -13.94 13.61
C GLN A 33 17.17 -14.05 13.31
N LEU A 34 16.52 -15.12 13.79
CA LEU A 34 15.08 -15.27 13.68
C LEU A 34 14.34 -14.16 14.42
N ARG A 35 14.76 -13.84 15.68
CA ARG A 35 14.16 -12.75 16.46
C ARG A 35 14.40 -11.38 15.83
N GLU A 36 15.58 -11.13 15.30
CA GLU A 36 15.90 -9.87 14.62
C GLU A 36 15.06 -9.70 13.34
N ALA A 37 14.95 -10.73 12.52
CA ALA A 37 14.16 -10.67 11.29
C ALA A 37 12.70 -10.30 11.55
N ILE A 38 12.06 -10.92 12.56
CA ILE A 38 10.68 -10.62 12.89
C ILE A 38 10.50 -9.28 13.63
N ALA A 39 11.56 -8.73 14.21
CA ALA A 39 11.50 -7.48 14.96
C ALA A 39 11.48 -6.22 14.07
N LEU A 40 11.69 -6.36 12.76
CA LEU A 40 11.69 -5.24 11.81
C LEU A 40 10.32 -4.55 11.71
N SER A 41 9.24 -5.35 11.80
CA SER A 41 7.87 -4.84 11.80
C SER A 41 6.97 -5.79 12.59
N ARG A 42 6.25 -5.26 13.58
CA ARG A 42 5.35 -6.03 14.44
C ARG A 42 4.10 -5.22 14.75
N VAL A 43 3.04 -5.95 15.08
CA VAL A 43 1.84 -5.37 15.66
C VAL A 43 2.18 -4.75 17.00
N GLY A 44 1.85 -3.49 17.14
CA GLY A 44 1.89 -2.78 18.39
C GLY A 44 0.50 -2.63 19.00
N ARG A 45 0.17 -1.41 19.41
CA ARG A 45 -1.12 -1.10 20.00
C ARG A 45 -2.23 -1.13 18.95
N LYS A 46 -3.34 -1.80 19.24
CA LYS A 46 -4.58 -1.71 18.46
C LYS A 46 -5.12 -0.29 18.52
N LEU A 47 -5.57 0.22 17.39
CA LEU A 47 -6.06 1.58 17.24
C LEU A 47 -7.56 1.66 16.93
N THR A 48 -8.27 0.53 16.90
CA THR A 48 -9.71 0.53 16.68
C THR A 48 -10.39 1.38 17.75
N PRO A 49 -11.11 2.44 17.37
CA PRO A 49 -11.76 3.31 18.33
C PRO A 49 -13.03 2.66 18.87
N LYS A 50 -13.47 3.09 20.04
CA LYS A 50 -14.76 2.63 20.61
C LYS A 50 -15.95 2.98 19.71
N PHE A 51 -15.89 4.09 19.03
CA PHE A 51 -16.89 4.56 18.07
C PHE A 51 -16.21 5.24 16.90
N TRP A 52 -16.69 5.02 15.71
CA TRP A 52 -16.31 5.74 14.51
C TRP A 52 -17.04 7.10 14.43
N PRO A 53 -16.62 8.03 13.53
CA PRO A 53 -17.25 9.34 13.40
C PRO A 53 -18.78 9.26 13.29
N ASN A 54 -19.47 10.21 13.93
CA ASN A 54 -20.93 10.30 13.95
C ASN A 54 -21.65 9.05 14.49
N GLY A 55 -20.98 8.27 15.35
CA GLY A 55 -21.53 7.04 15.88
C GLY A 55 -21.60 5.89 14.89
N ALA A 56 -20.83 5.95 13.80
CA ALA A 56 -20.75 4.87 12.85
C ALA A 56 -20.18 3.60 13.52
N ARG A 57 -20.62 2.45 13.00
CA ARG A 57 -20.27 1.13 13.50
C ARG A 57 -18.99 0.59 12.85
N VAL A 58 -18.79 0.88 11.56
CA VAL A 58 -17.65 0.40 10.76
C VAL A 58 -17.10 1.53 9.91
N ALA A 59 -15.77 1.56 9.74
CA ALA A 59 -15.12 2.39 8.74
C ALA A 59 -14.87 1.58 7.46
N VAL A 60 -15.19 2.14 6.30
CA VAL A 60 -14.97 1.52 5.00
C VAL A 60 -14.06 2.38 4.15
N CYS A 61 -12.97 1.81 3.69
CA CYS A 61 -12.09 2.40 2.69
C CYS A 61 -12.13 1.59 1.39
N LEU A 62 -12.54 2.23 0.31
CA LEU A 62 -12.28 1.71 -1.02
C LEU A 62 -10.91 2.23 -1.44
N SER A 63 -9.97 1.34 -1.71
CA SER A 63 -8.64 1.70 -2.16
C SER A 63 -8.33 1.10 -3.53
N PHE A 64 -7.62 1.87 -4.34
CA PHE A 64 -7.24 1.48 -5.70
C PHE A 64 -5.74 1.63 -5.86
N ASP A 65 -5.05 0.52 -6.17
CA ASP A 65 -3.66 0.55 -6.60
C ASP A 65 -3.68 0.86 -8.11
N THR A 66 -3.27 2.08 -8.45
CA THR A 66 -3.35 2.58 -9.83
C THR A 66 -2.11 2.18 -10.62
N ASP A 67 -1.92 0.85 -10.71
CA ASP A 67 -0.87 0.28 -11.55
C ASP A 67 -1.39 0.23 -12.98
N THR A 68 -0.93 1.13 -13.81
CA THR A 68 -1.17 1.05 -15.24
C THR A 68 0.02 0.35 -15.91
N GLU A 69 0.86 1.07 -16.63
CA GLU A 69 2.01 0.47 -17.31
C GLU A 69 3.26 0.37 -16.43
N ALA A 70 3.30 1.03 -15.26
CA ALA A 70 4.51 1.09 -14.44
C ALA A 70 5.10 -0.30 -14.10
N PRO A 71 4.33 -1.33 -13.71
CA PRO A 71 4.87 -2.67 -13.47
C PRO A 71 5.49 -3.31 -14.71
N ASP A 72 4.84 -3.17 -15.87
CA ASP A 72 5.33 -3.71 -17.13
C ASP A 72 6.62 -2.99 -17.58
N LEU A 73 6.64 -1.65 -17.46
CA LEU A 73 7.82 -0.83 -17.81
C LEU A 73 8.99 -1.09 -16.86
N ARG A 74 8.74 -1.31 -15.58
CA ARG A 74 9.77 -1.76 -14.60
C ARG A 74 10.46 -3.04 -15.08
N ASP A 75 9.69 -3.97 -15.61
CA ASP A 75 10.19 -5.26 -16.10
C ASP A 75 10.77 -5.19 -17.54
N GLY A 76 10.83 -3.98 -18.12
CA GLY A 76 11.38 -3.74 -19.46
C GLY A 76 10.46 -4.21 -20.58
N VAL A 77 9.17 -4.37 -20.31
CA VAL A 77 8.20 -4.77 -21.34
C VAL A 77 8.00 -3.63 -22.35
N THR A 78 8.11 -3.96 -23.63
CA THR A 78 7.88 -3.04 -24.76
C THR A 78 6.80 -3.53 -25.72
N SER A 79 6.12 -4.63 -25.40
CA SER A 79 5.03 -5.18 -26.22
C SER A 79 3.82 -4.24 -26.22
N PRO A 80 3.43 -3.69 -27.40
CA PRO A 80 2.23 -2.84 -27.46
C PRO A 80 0.96 -3.51 -26.96
N THR A 81 0.81 -4.82 -27.18
CA THR A 81 -0.35 -5.59 -26.71
C THR A 81 -0.40 -5.62 -25.18
N THR A 82 0.75 -5.85 -24.53
CA THR A 82 0.82 -5.89 -23.08
C THR A 82 0.57 -4.51 -22.48
N LEU A 83 1.26 -3.47 -22.99
CA LEU A 83 1.10 -2.11 -22.51
C LEU A 83 -0.33 -1.59 -22.71
N SER A 84 -0.99 -1.90 -23.84
CA SER A 84 -2.38 -1.49 -24.04
C SER A 84 -3.37 -2.16 -23.09
N ALA A 85 -3.05 -3.37 -22.60
CA ALA A 85 -3.87 -4.02 -21.58
C ALA A 85 -3.75 -3.32 -20.22
N SER A 86 -2.59 -2.78 -19.90
CA SER A 86 -2.32 -2.02 -18.67
C SER A 86 -2.87 -0.59 -18.75
N ASP A 87 -2.74 0.07 -19.92
CA ASP A 87 -3.33 1.38 -20.25
C ASP A 87 -4.86 1.39 -20.07
N PHE A 88 -5.53 0.25 -20.23
CA PHE A 88 -6.97 0.13 -19.95
C PHE A 88 -7.36 0.68 -18.57
N GLY A 89 -6.48 0.57 -17.58
CA GLY A 89 -6.70 1.11 -16.23
C GLY A 89 -6.94 2.61 -16.27
N ALA A 90 -6.07 3.35 -16.97
CA ALA A 90 -6.17 4.79 -17.12
C ALA A 90 -7.33 5.21 -18.04
N GLU A 91 -7.42 4.61 -19.23
CA GLU A 91 -8.34 5.04 -20.28
C GLU A 91 -9.80 4.66 -20.06
N SER A 92 -10.04 3.54 -19.37
CA SER A 92 -11.40 3.02 -19.17
C SER A 92 -11.74 2.71 -17.73
N GLY A 93 -10.80 2.14 -16.97
CA GLY A 93 -11.03 1.70 -15.60
C GLY A 93 -11.33 2.86 -14.66
N ILE A 94 -10.39 3.78 -14.51
CA ILE A 94 -10.53 4.96 -13.65
C ILE A 94 -11.75 5.80 -14.00
N PRO A 95 -12.03 6.16 -15.26
CA PRO A 95 -13.23 6.92 -15.58
C PRO A 95 -14.54 6.23 -15.16
N ARG A 96 -14.59 4.90 -15.19
CA ARG A 96 -15.77 4.15 -14.71
C ARG A 96 -15.87 4.13 -13.19
N ILE A 97 -14.74 3.94 -12.51
CA ILE A 97 -14.65 3.95 -11.05
C ILE A 97 -15.06 5.34 -10.53
N ILE A 98 -14.50 6.42 -11.07
CA ILE A 98 -14.83 7.78 -10.64
C ILE A 98 -16.32 8.08 -10.84
N ARG A 99 -16.89 7.72 -12.00
CA ARG A 99 -18.36 7.89 -12.21
C ARG A 99 -19.20 7.14 -11.18
N MET A 100 -18.79 5.95 -10.77
CA MET A 100 -19.47 5.19 -9.71
C MET A 100 -19.33 5.90 -8.36
N LEU A 101 -18.13 6.28 -7.98
CA LEU A 101 -17.85 6.99 -6.71
C LEU A 101 -18.63 8.30 -6.61
N ASP A 102 -18.65 9.10 -7.70
CA ASP A 102 -19.39 10.35 -7.77
C ASP A 102 -20.89 10.13 -7.69
N ARG A 103 -21.44 9.14 -8.41
CA ARG A 103 -22.87 8.80 -8.35
C ARG A 103 -23.28 8.36 -6.95
N LEU A 104 -22.45 7.55 -6.31
CA LEU A 104 -22.73 7.02 -4.98
C LEU A 104 -22.27 7.94 -3.85
N GLN A 105 -21.59 9.05 -4.17
CA GLN A 105 -21.04 10.00 -3.20
C GLN A 105 -20.12 9.36 -2.15
N VAL A 106 -19.26 8.44 -2.58
CA VAL A 106 -18.31 7.70 -1.76
C VAL A 106 -16.90 8.19 -2.08
N PRO A 107 -16.07 8.56 -1.09
CA PRO A 107 -14.66 8.85 -1.29
C PRO A 107 -13.87 7.56 -1.46
N ALA A 108 -12.66 7.67 -2.04
CA ALA A 108 -11.73 6.58 -2.17
C ALA A 108 -10.28 7.05 -2.04
N THR A 109 -9.37 6.09 -1.77
CA THR A 109 -7.91 6.32 -1.79
C THR A 109 -7.31 5.66 -3.03
N PHE A 110 -6.47 6.40 -3.74
CA PHE A 110 -5.75 5.93 -4.91
C PHE A 110 -4.25 5.91 -4.58
N PHE A 111 -3.68 4.73 -4.42
CA PHE A 111 -2.23 4.57 -4.28
C PHE A 111 -1.62 4.55 -5.68
N MET A 112 -0.84 5.56 -5.98
CA MET A 112 -0.39 5.85 -7.34
C MET A 112 1.13 5.79 -7.45
N THR A 113 1.64 5.15 -8.50
CA THR A 113 3.05 5.24 -8.84
C THR A 113 3.39 6.60 -9.44
N GLY A 114 4.63 7.04 -9.25
CA GLY A 114 5.06 8.29 -9.88
C GLY A 114 5.06 8.23 -11.40
N VAL A 115 5.38 7.05 -11.98
CA VAL A 115 5.40 6.84 -13.44
C VAL A 115 4.00 6.92 -14.02
N ASP A 116 3.01 6.25 -13.43
CA ASP A 116 1.65 6.28 -13.94
C ASP A 116 1.03 7.68 -13.85
N ALA A 117 1.31 8.40 -12.75
CA ALA A 117 0.93 9.82 -12.65
C ALA A 117 1.59 10.69 -13.73
N MET A 118 2.83 10.36 -14.13
CA MET A 118 3.57 11.09 -15.18
C MET A 118 3.02 10.77 -16.58
N LEU A 119 2.72 9.51 -16.85
CA LEU A 119 2.22 9.07 -18.15
C LEU A 119 0.76 9.49 -18.37
N HIS A 120 -0.05 9.49 -17.31
CA HIS A 120 -1.48 9.75 -17.35
C HIS A 120 -1.89 10.95 -16.47
N PRO A 121 -1.42 12.19 -16.78
CA PRO A 121 -1.73 13.36 -15.95
C PRO A 121 -3.23 13.70 -15.91
N ASP A 122 -3.99 13.34 -16.94
CA ASP A 122 -5.42 13.55 -16.98
C ASP A 122 -6.20 12.55 -16.11
N MET A 123 -5.70 11.32 -15.97
CA MET A 123 -6.19 10.35 -14.99
C MET A 123 -6.08 10.91 -13.55
N LEU A 124 -4.92 11.45 -13.20
CA LEU A 124 -4.71 12.07 -11.89
C LEU A 124 -5.65 13.26 -11.66
N LYS A 125 -5.84 14.11 -12.65
CA LYS A 125 -6.80 15.23 -12.57
C LYS A 125 -8.23 14.76 -12.35
N GLU A 126 -8.65 13.69 -13.05
CA GLU A 126 -9.99 13.12 -12.90
C GLU A 126 -10.20 12.54 -11.49
N ILE A 127 -9.21 11.82 -10.94
CA ILE A 127 -9.23 11.30 -9.56
C ILE A 127 -9.43 12.45 -8.56
N MET A 128 -8.74 13.56 -8.75
CA MET A 128 -8.74 14.67 -7.81
C MET A 128 -9.92 15.65 -7.99
N LYS A 129 -10.63 15.58 -9.10
CA LYS A 129 -11.65 16.57 -9.50
C LYS A 129 -12.75 16.78 -8.45
N SER A 130 -13.19 15.74 -7.79
CA SER A 130 -14.23 15.82 -6.75
C SER A 130 -13.76 16.50 -5.45
N GLY A 131 -12.44 16.55 -5.21
CA GLY A 131 -11.85 16.99 -3.94
C GLY A 131 -12.11 16.03 -2.77
N LYS A 132 -12.75 14.88 -3.01
CA LYS A 132 -13.10 13.89 -1.97
C LYS A 132 -12.12 12.73 -1.90
N ASN A 133 -11.41 12.47 -2.99
CA ASN A 133 -10.47 11.35 -3.08
C ASN A 133 -9.10 11.72 -2.55
N GLU A 134 -8.38 10.73 -2.11
CA GLU A 134 -6.99 10.81 -1.67
C GLU A 134 -6.07 10.19 -2.70
N VAL A 135 -4.85 10.75 -2.84
CA VAL A 135 -3.74 10.14 -3.56
C VAL A 135 -2.63 9.80 -2.56
N GLY A 136 -2.33 8.51 -2.42
CA GLY A 136 -1.21 7.96 -1.68
C GLY A 136 -0.05 7.56 -2.60
N VAL A 137 1.12 7.26 -2.03
CA VAL A 137 2.31 6.83 -2.76
C VAL A 137 2.33 5.32 -2.95
N HIS A 138 2.60 4.86 -4.17
CA HIS A 138 2.80 3.44 -4.53
C HIS A 138 4.14 3.20 -5.25
N GLY A 139 5.21 3.80 -4.70
CA GLY A 139 6.53 3.77 -5.33
C GLY A 139 6.66 4.71 -6.54
N TRP A 140 7.80 4.63 -7.23
CA TRP A 140 8.05 5.40 -8.45
C TRP A 140 7.58 4.67 -9.71
N ILE A 141 8.01 3.41 -9.89
CA ILE A 141 7.76 2.58 -11.07
C ILE A 141 7.24 1.18 -10.67
N HIS A 142 6.52 1.11 -9.55
CA HIS A 142 6.11 -0.16 -8.95
C HIS A 142 7.30 -1.09 -8.71
N GLU A 143 8.42 -0.53 -8.25
CA GLU A 143 9.62 -1.27 -7.89
C GLU A 143 9.33 -2.30 -6.79
N PHE A 144 10.17 -3.34 -6.69
CA PHE A 144 10.08 -4.34 -5.62
C PHE A 144 11.11 -4.04 -4.53
N PRO A 145 10.74 -3.32 -3.46
CA PRO A 145 11.68 -2.82 -2.43
C PRO A 145 12.68 -3.85 -1.92
N PRO A 146 12.29 -5.12 -1.63
CA PRO A 146 13.25 -6.11 -1.11
C PRO A 146 14.41 -6.48 -2.05
N ARG A 147 14.33 -6.12 -3.34
CA ARG A 147 15.37 -6.44 -4.35
C ARG A 147 16.16 -5.23 -4.78
N LEU A 148 15.87 -4.05 -4.22
CA LEU A 148 16.58 -2.84 -4.60
C LEU A 148 17.98 -2.78 -3.97
N PRO A 149 18.98 -2.24 -4.68
CA PRO A 149 20.26 -1.91 -4.08
C PRO A 149 20.11 -0.89 -2.94
N GLU A 150 21.10 -0.86 -2.06
CA GLU A 150 21.16 0.10 -0.97
C GLU A 150 21.05 1.56 -1.48
N GLY A 151 20.20 2.35 -0.83
CA GLY A 151 19.92 3.75 -1.20
C GLY A 151 18.97 3.94 -2.39
N GLU A 152 18.76 2.93 -3.22
CA GLU A 152 17.89 3.05 -4.39
C GLU A 152 16.42 3.17 -4.00
N GLU A 153 15.98 2.46 -2.97
CA GLU A 153 14.62 2.57 -2.43
C GLU A 153 14.32 4.00 -1.96
N GLU A 154 15.24 4.62 -1.21
CA GLU A 154 15.07 6.00 -0.77
C GLU A 154 15.01 6.97 -1.96
N ARG A 155 15.88 6.78 -2.94
CA ARG A 155 15.93 7.64 -4.15
C ARG A 155 14.62 7.57 -4.95
N LEU A 156 14.07 6.37 -5.15
CA LEU A 156 12.82 6.17 -5.87
C LEU A 156 11.62 6.70 -5.08
N LEU A 157 11.60 6.47 -3.77
CA LEU A 157 10.57 7.00 -2.88
C LEU A 157 10.56 8.54 -2.89
N ASP A 158 11.73 9.19 -2.79
CA ASP A 158 11.82 10.65 -2.88
C ASP A 158 11.30 11.15 -4.22
N LYS A 159 11.68 10.50 -5.31
CA LYS A 159 11.21 10.87 -6.65
C LYS A 159 9.68 10.77 -6.78
N ALA A 160 9.09 9.72 -6.22
CA ALA A 160 7.62 9.56 -6.20
C ALA A 160 6.93 10.64 -5.37
N ILE A 161 7.43 10.89 -4.16
CA ILE A 161 6.90 11.94 -3.28
C ILE A 161 6.97 13.31 -3.96
N ASP A 162 8.12 13.66 -4.52
CA ASP A 162 8.32 14.95 -5.17
C ASP A 162 7.40 15.13 -6.38
N TYR A 163 7.28 14.10 -7.22
CA TYR A 163 6.42 14.16 -8.39
C TYR A 163 4.96 14.30 -7.99
N LEU A 164 4.44 13.43 -7.13
CA LEU A 164 3.06 13.46 -6.68
C LEU A 164 2.74 14.75 -5.92
N THR A 165 3.67 15.27 -5.10
CA THR A 165 3.49 16.56 -4.42
C THR A 165 3.30 17.70 -5.43
N LYS A 166 4.13 17.74 -6.47
CA LYS A 166 4.01 18.77 -7.53
C LYS A 166 2.72 18.62 -8.34
N ALA A 167 2.38 17.40 -8.69
CA ALA A 167 1.22 17.12 -9.53
C ALA A 167 -0.13 17.33 -8.81
N THR A 168 -0.18 17.05 -7.49
CA THR A 168 -1.41 17.18 -6.69
C THR A 168 -1.50 18.50 -5.92
N GLY A 169 -0.39 19.24 -5.78
CA GLY A 169 -0.30 20.43 -4.93
C GLY A 169 -0.26 20.12 -3.42
N LYS A 170 -0.25 18.85 -3.03
CA LYS A 170 -0.24 18.43 -1.62
C LYS A 170 0.69 17.21 -1.44
N LYS A 171 1.53 17.24 -0.39
CA LYS A 171 2.37 16.09 -0.05
C LYS A 171 1.48 14.91 0.37
N PRO A 172 1.63 13.71 -0.23
CA PRO A 172 0.93 12.52 0.21
C PRO A 172 1.27 12.16 1.66
N THR A 173 0.29 11.69 2.41
CA THR A 173 0.44 11.29 3.81
C THR A 173 0.40 9.78 4.00
N GLY A 174 -0.03 9.04 2.98
CA GLY A 174 -0.14 7.59 2.97
C GLY A 174 0.84 6.92 2.03
N TYR A 175 1.31 5.75 2.43
CA TYR A 175 2.17 4.89 1.64
C TYR A 175 1.54 3.50 1.53
N ARG A 176 1.67 2.90 0.36
CA ARG A 176 1.47 1.47 0.14
C ARG A 176 2.66 0.97 -0.68
N ALA A 177 3.37 -0.02 -0.16
CA ALA A 177 4.50 -0.60 -0.86
C ALA A 177 4.04 -1.31 -2.14
N PRO A 178 4.73 -1.14 -3.27
CA PRO A 178 4.49 -1.96 -4.44
C PRO A 178 4.54 -3.45 -4.12
N SER A 179 3.58 -4.21 -4.64
CA SER A 179 3.40 -5.65 -4.31
C SER A 179 3.24 -5.92 -2.80
N TRP A 180 2.91 -4.92 -2.00
CA TRP A 180 2.81 -4.94 -0.53
C TRP A 180 4.08 -5.45 0.16
N ALA A 181 5.24 -5.22 -0.46
CA ALA A 181 6.51 -5.80 -0.06
C ALA A 181 7.42 -4.76 0.60
N PHE A 182 7.69 -4.94 1.89
CA PHE A 182 8.68 -4.17 2.62
C PHE A 182 10.07 -4.75 2.44
N SER A 183 11.07 -3.87 2.25
CA SER A 183 12.46 -4.17 2.55
C SER A 183 12.73 -4.02 4.04
N ALA A 184 13.94 -4.36 4.48
CA ALA A 184 14.37 -4.08 5.85
C ALA A 184 14.41 -2.56 6.17
N ASN A 185 14.43 -1.69 5.16
CA ASN A 185 14.59 -0.24 5.31
C ASN A 185 13.26 0.52 5.13
N THR A 186 12.24 -0.07 4.48
CA THR A 186 11.01 0.61 4.09
C THR A 186 10.38 1.37 5.26
N LEU A 187 10.23 0.72 6.42
CA LEU A 187 9.59 1.33 7.58
C LEU A 187 10.34 2.56 8.09
N ASP A 188 11.68 2.48 8.15
CA ASP A 188 12.50 3.62 8.58
C ASP A 188 12.46 4.77 7.56
N LEU A 189 12.38 4.44 6.27
CA LEU A 189 12.24 5.44 5.20
C LEU A 189 10.91 6.17 5.29
N ILE A 190 9.78 5.48 5.38
CA ILE A 190 8.45 6.13 5.45
C ILE A 190 8.32 6.98 6.72
N ARG A 191 8.90 6.55 7.84
CA ARG A 191 9.00 7.38 9.05
C ARG A 191 9.83 8.64 8.82
N LYS A 192 11.03 8.50 8.26
CA LYS A 192 11.93 9.63 7.93
C LYS A 192 11.25 10.63 6.99
N LYS A 193 10.48 10.17 6.02
CA LYS A 193 9.73 11.02 5.08
C LYS A 193 8.46 11.62 5.68
N GLY A 194 8.07 11.23 6.89
CA GLY A 194 6.95 11.80 7.63
C GLY A 194 5.58 11.34 7.16
N PHE A 195 5.47 10.11 6.67
CA PHE A 195 4.17 9.50 6.40
C PHE A 195 3.36 9.32 7.68
N LEU A 196 2.05 9.46 7.57
CA LEU A 196 1.11 9.27 8.68
C LEU A 196 0.79 7.79 8.86
N TYR A 197 0.60 7.09 7.74
CA TYR A 197 0.18 5.69 7.73
C TYR A 197 0.85 4.90 6.60
N ASP A 198 0.89 3.60 6.81
CA ASP A 198 1.13 2.57 5.81
C ASP A 198 -0.13 1.73 5.60
N SER A 199 -0.24 1.08 4.44
CA SER A 199 -1.31 0.14 4.12
C SER A 199 -0.76 -1.00 3.27
N SER A 200 0.23 -1.73 3.84
CA SER A 200 0.92 -2.83 3.14
C SER A 200 0.98 -4.11 3.96
N LEU A 201 0.85 -4.02 5.29
CA LEU A 201 1.05 -5.15 6.19
C LEU A 201 -0.28 -5.85 6.49
N GLN A 202 -0.20 -7.14 6.87
CA GLN A 202 -1.33 -8.05 6.92
C GLN A 202 -1.42 -8.80 8.25
N ALA A 203 -0.95 -8.17 9.33
CA ALA A 203 -0.85 -8.87 10.61
C ALA A 203 -2.14 -8.86 11.44
N MET A 204 -3.13 -8.07 11.04
CA MET A 204 -4.44 -7.92 11.69
C MET A 204 -5.48 -7.43 10.69
N ASP A 205 -6.76 -7.52 11.05
CA ASP A 205 -7.91 -6.97 10.31
C ASP A 205 -8.31 -5.58 10.83
N GLU A 206 -7.57 -5.05 11.80
CA GLU A 206 -7.84 -3.80 12.51
C GLU A 206 -6.67 -2.82 12.33
N PRO A 207 -6.92 -1.50 12.44
CA PRO A 207 -5.84 -0.53 12.47
C PRO A 207 -4.97 -0.71 13.71
N TYR A 208 -3.66 -0.63 13.54
CA TYR A 208 -2.71 -0.73 14.65
C TYR A 208 -1.50 0.21 14.48
N GLU A 209 -0.79 0.49 15.56
CA GLU A 209 0.50 1.15 15.50
C GLU A 209 1.60 0.14 15.19
N ILE A 210 2.43 0.41 14.18
CA ILE A 210 3.58 -0.45 13.87
C ILE A 210 4.64 -0.30 14.95
N VAL A 211 5.17 -1.43 15.43
CA VAL A 211 6.32 -1.49 16.34
C VAL A 211 7.52 -2.06 15.60
N ALA A 212 8.68 -1.38 15.70
CA ALA A 212 9.95 -1.84 15.16
C ALA A 212 10.97 -1.97 16.28
N LYS A 213 11.65 -3.13 16.36
CA LYS A 213 12.67 -3.41 17.38
C LYS A 213 12.18 -3.10 18.80
N GLY A 214 10.94 -3.45 19.09
CA GLY A 214 10.27 -3.26 20.37
C GLY A 214 9.85 -1.82 20.68
N LYS A 215 9.94 -0.89 19.72
CA LYS A 215 9.59 0.53 19.93
C LYS A 215 8.44 0.95 19.00
N PRO A 216 7.44 1.72 19.51
CA PRO A 216 6.42 2.34 18.69
C PRO A 216 7.05 3.24 17.61
N THR A 217 6.50 3.17 16.40
CA THR A 217 7.03 3.94 15.26
C THR A 217 6.27 5.24 15.01
N GLY A 218 5.07 5.36 15.54
CA GLY A 218 4.14 6.46 15.25
C GLY A 218 3.44 6.33 13.90
N ILE A 219 3.75 5.28 13.11
CA ILE A 219 3.05 4.96 11.85
C ILE A 219 1.81 4.13 12.17
N VAL A 220 0.68 4.55 11.65
CA VAL A 220 -0.56 3.77 11.66
C VAL A 220 -0.50 2.77 10.53
N GLU A 221 -0.74 1.50 10.81
CA GLU A 221 -1.03 0.51 9.80
C GLU A 221 -2.52 0.42 9.57
N LEU A 222 -2.93 0.59 8.32
CA LEU A 222 -4.27 0.27 7.85
C LEU A 222 -4.18 -1.05 7.08
N ALA A 223 -4.26 -2.12 7.82
CA ALA A 223 -3.99 -3.47 7.34
C ALA A 223 -4.85 -3.85 6.13
N ILE A 224 -4.24 -4.59 5.23
CA ILE A 224 -4.85 -5.13 4.01
C ILE A 224 -4.83 -6.65 4.06
N ASP A 225 -5.57 -7.29 3.15
CA ASP A 225 -5.65 -8.74 3.07
C ASP A 225 -5.68 -9.22 1.62
N TRP A 226 -4.99 -10.34 1.34
CA TRP A 226 -4.99 -10.98 0.02
C TRP A 226 -6.37 -11.51 -0.40
N THR A 227 -7.27 -11.75 0.55
CA THR A 227 -8.65 -12.14 0.25
C THR A 227 -9.50 -10.95 -0.21
N LEU A 228 -9.10 -9.73 0.18
CA LEU A 228 -9.77 -8.46 -0.13
C LEU A 228 -9.11 -7.71 -1.30
N THR A 229 -8.58 -8.45 -2.25
CA THR A 229 -8.12 -7.93 -3.55
C THR A 229 -8.46 -8.89 -4.67
N GLU A 230 -8.70 -8.37 -5.88
CA GLU A 230 -9.05 -9.19 -7.03
C GLU A 230 -7.85 -9.80 -7.76
N THR A 231 -6.63 -9.33 -7.49
CA THR A 231 -5.43 -9.74 -8.23
C THR A 231 -5.19 -11.25 -8.25
N PRO A 232 -5.33 -12.01 -7.13
CA PRO A 232 -5.16 -13.45 -7.16
C PRO A 232 -6.22 -14.18 -8.00
N TYR A 233 -7.36 -13.55 -8.24
CA TYR A 233 -8.50 -14.15 -8.90
C TYR A 233 -8.64 -13.74 -10.36
N LEU A 234 -8.49 -12.45 -10.65
CA LEU A 234 -8.70 -11.86 -11.98
C LEU A 234 -7.40 -11.52 -12.70
N GLY A 235 -6.25 -11.56 -12.03
CA GLY A 235 -4.95 -11.28 -12.62
C GLY A 235 -4.56 -12.28 -13.72
N ARG A 236 -3.51 -11.98 -14.48
CA ARG A 236 -3.05 -12.79 -15.64
C ARG A 236 -2.85 -14.29 -15.32
N ASN A 237 -2.50 -14.60 -14.09
CA ASN A 237 -2.32 -15.97 -13.60
C ASN A 237 -3.46 -16.42 -12.67
N GLY A 238 -4.50 -15.63 -12.56
CA GLY A 238 -5.64 -15.90 -11.71
C GLY A 238 -6.52 -17.01 -12.26
N HIS A 239 -7.10 -17.80 -11.37
CA HIS A 239 -8.13 -18.77 -11.72
C HIS A 239 -9.47 -18.07 -11.45
N MET A 240 -10.07 -17.51 -12.50
CA MET A 240 -11.28 -16.70 -12.40
C MET A 240 -12.43 -17.46 -11.75
N PRO A 241 -12.79 -17.20 -10.48
CA PRO A 241 -14.15 -17.46 -10.07
C PRO A 241 -15.09 -16.50 -10.83
N SER A 242 -16.37 -16.78 -10.83
CA SER A 242 -17.30 -15.77 -11.33
C SER A 242 -17.16 -14.50 -10.48
N PRO A 243 -17.29 -13.29 -11.05
CA PRO A 243 -17.31 -12.06 -10.26
C PRO A 243 -18.30 -12.12 -9.10
N GLU A 244 -19.41 -12.82 -9.23
CA GLU A 244 -20.41 -13.02 -8.18
C GLU A 244 -19.83 -13.72 -6.94
N LEU A 245 -19.02 -14.77 -7.10
CA LEU A 245 -18.38 -15.46 -5.99
C LEU A 245 -17.36 -14.58 -5.30
N LEU A 246 -16.57 -13.83 -6.06
CA LEU A 246 -15.58 -12.93 -5.51
C LEU A 246 -16.23 -11.82 -4.67
N TYR A 247 -17.27 -11.18 -5.19
CA TYR A 247 -17.99 -10.15 -4.43
C TYR A 247 -18.86 -10.74 -3.31
N GLY A 248 -19.20 -12.03 -3.37
CA GLY A 248 -19.78 -12.79 -2.27
C GLY A 248 -18.82 -12.85 -1.07
N LEU A 249 -17.56 -13.22 -1.34
CA LEU A 249 -16.50 -13.21 -0.33
C LEU A 249 -16.31 -11.82 0.28
N TYR A 250 -16.18 -10.78 -0.54
CA TYR A 250 -16.01 -9.41 -0.03
C TYR A 250 -17.20 -8.97 0.84
N LYS A 251 -18.40 -9.42 0.50
CA LYS A 251 -19.59 -9.12 1.28
C LYS A 251 -19.56 -9.79 2.65
N ASP A 252 -19.14 -11.05 2.72
CA ASP A 252 -19.08 -11.79 3.98
C ASP A 252 -18.00 -11.21 4.90
N GLU A 253 -16.84 -10.82 4.36
CA GLU A 253 -15.78 -10.11 5.09
C GLU A 253 -16.24 -8.72 5.58
N PHE A 254 -16.97 -7.97 4.75
CA PHE A 254 -17.55 -6.71 5.20
C PHE A 254 -18.60 -6.92 6.31
N ASP A 255 -19.46 -7.92 6.20
CA ASP A 255 -20.47 -8.21 7.22
C ASP A 255 -19.80 -8.58 8.55
N GLY A 256 -18.67 -9.35 8.52
CA GLY A 256 -17.85 -9.62 9.69
C GLY A 256 -17.30 -8.35 10.32
N ALA A 257 -16.62 -7.51 9.53
CA ALA A 257 -16.10 -6.22 10.02
C ALA A 257 -17.19 -5.29 10.58
N TYR A 258 -18.38 -5.31 9.96
CA TYR A 258 -19.54 -4.56 10.44
C TYR A 258 -20.06 -5.10 11.78
N GLU A 259 -20.10 -6.41 11.98
CA GLU A 259 -20.52 -7.03 13.25
C GLU A 259 -19.53 -6.74 14.37
N GLU A 260 -18.24 -6.81 14.08
CA GLU A 260 -17.15 -6.55 15.03
C GLU A 260 -16.97 -5.06 15.33
N GLY A 261 -17.47 -4.17 14.48
CA GLY A 261 -17.33 -2.72 14.66
C GLY A 261 -15.94 -2.19 14.30
N THR A 262 -15.26 -2.85 13.39
CA THR A 262 -13.87 -2.56 13.03
C THR A 262 -13.73 -1.76 11.74
N MET A 263 -12.81 -2.12 10.89
CA MET A 263 -12.49 -1.46 9.61
C MET A 263 -12.59 -2.49 8.48
N PHE A 264 -13.06 -2.04 7.32
CA PHE A 264 -13.04 -2.81 6.09
C PHE A 264 -12.29 -2.04 5.00
N ILE A 265 -11.22 -2.61 4.48
CA ILE A 265 -10.46 -2.05 3.34
C ILE A 265 -10.54 -3.02 2.18
N LEU A 266 -11.08 -2.55 1.06
CA LEU A 266 -11.07 -3.27 -0.20
C LEU A 266 -10.00 -2.67 -1.12
N THR A 267 -9.06 -3.49 -1.58
CA THR A 267 -7.98 -3.06 -2.48
C THR A 267 -8.23 -3.60 -3.89
N LEU A 268 -8.36 -2.71 -4.84
CA LEU A 268 -8.70 -3.04 -6.22
C LEU A 268 -7.71 -2.40 -7.20
N HIS A 269 -7.62 -2.97 -8.41
CA HIS A 269 -6.78 -2.48 -9.49
C HIS A 269 -7.65 -2.05 -10.67
N PRO A 270 -7.57 -0.79 -11.13
CA PRO A 270 -8.44 -0.27 -12.19
C PRO A 270 -8.37 -1.06 -13.50
N PHE A 271 -7.23 -1.64 -13.84
CA PHE A 271 -7.08 -2.45 -15.04
C PHE A 271 -7.77 -3.83 -14.95
N LEU A 272 -8.16 -4.27 -13.75
CA LEU A 272 -8.95 -5.49 -13.51
C LEU A 272 -10.41 -5.13 -13.17
N SER A 273 -10.61 -4.44 -12.07
CA SER A 273 -11.95 -4.11 -11.56
C SER A 273 -12.68 -3.08 -12.41
N GLY A 274 -11.98 -2.30 -13.25
CA GLY A 274 -12.59 -1.35 -14.17
C GLY A 274 -13.34 -1.95 -15.34
N HIS A 275 -13.27 -3.28 -15.58
CA HIS A 275 -14.04 -3.97 -16.62
C HIS A 275 -15.53 -3.99 -16.30
N ARG A 276 -16.38 -4.16 -17.36
CA ARG A 276 -17.85 -4.03 -17.23
C ARG A 276 -18.46 -4.94 -16.18
N ALA A 277 -18.08 -6.22 -16.17
CA ALA A 277 -18.67 -7.18 -15.24
C ALA A 277 -18.22 -6.93 -13.79
N PRO A 278 -16.93 -6.82 -13.44
CA PRO A 278 -16.50 -6.42 -12.10
C PRO A 278 -17.15 -5.12 -11.62
N MET A 279 -17.23 -4.08 -12.47
CA MET A 279 -17.86 -2.81 -12.12
C MET A 279 -19.34 -2.92 -11.74
N GLN A 280 -20.09 -3.82 -12.37
CA GLN A 280 -21.49 -4.05 -11.98
C GLN A 280 -21.61 -4.63 -10.57
N HIS A 281 -20.74 -5.60 -10.25
CA HIS A 281 -20.71 -6.23 -8.93
C HIS A 281 -20.18 -5.25 -7.88
N LEU A 282 -19.11 -4.53 -8.16
CA LEU A 282 -18.55 -3.50 -7.26
C LEU A 282 -19.62 -2.44 -6.94
N THR A 283 -20.34 -1.97 -7.96
CA THR A 283 -21.41 -1.00 -7.76
C THR A 283 -22.50 -1.54 -6.79
N LYS A 284 -22.99 -2.75 -7.03
CA LYS A 284 -23.99 -3.40 -6.16
C LYS A 284 -23.46 -3.60 -4.74
N PHE A 285 -22.20 -3.94 -4.61
CA PHE A 285 -21.57 -4.13 -3.32
C PHE A 285 -21.45 -2.82 -2.53
N VAL A 286 -21.05 -1.73 -3.18
CA VAL A 286 -21.03 -0.40 -2.54
C VAL A 286 -22.43 0.05 -2.16
N GLU A 287 -23.45 -0.18 -3.00
CA GLU A 287 -24.85 0.07 -2.69
C GLU A 287 -25.32 -0.74 -1.48
N TYR A 288 -24.92 -2.02 -1.40
CA TYR A 288 -25.18 -2.88 -0.25
C TYR A 288 -24.57 -2.31 1.05
N MET A 289 -23.28 -1.98 1.04
CA MET A 289 -22.64 -1.37 2.20
C MET A 289 -23.33 -0.07 2.63
N LYS A 290 -23.72 0.77 1.68
CA LYS A 290 -24.46 2.01 1.95
C LYS A 290 -25.86 1.79 2.53
N SER A 291 -26.48 0.66 2.27
CA SER A 291 -27.80 0.32 2.84
C SER A 291 -27.75 -0.03 4.33
N LYS A 292 -26.57 -0.34 4.86
CA LYS A 292 -26.39 -0.65 6.28
C LYS A 292 -26.30 0.63 7.10
N PRO A 293 -27.00 0.72 8.24
CA PRO A 293 -26.88 1.87 9.13
C PRO A 293 -25.49 1.95 9.75
N GLY A 294 -24.96 3.16 9.95
CA GLY A 294 -23.69 3.36 10.65
C GLY A 294 -22.46 2.91 9.89
N VAL A 295 -22.46 2.97 8.55
CA VAL A 295 -21.26 2.78 7.73
C VAL A 295 -20.65 4.14 7.44
N TRP A 296 -19.38 4.31 7.78
CA TRP A 296 -18.60 5.51 7.48
C TRP A 296 -17.64 5.23 6.35
N PHE A 297 -17.96 5.70 5.15
CA PHE A 297 -17.03 5.70 4.02
C PHE A 297 -16.02 6.83 4.16
N ALA A 298 -14.74 6.49 4.12
CA ALA A 298 -13.65 7.42 4.33
C ALA A 298 -12.43 7.07 3.47
N THR A 299 -11.56 8.05 3.25
CA THR A 299 -10.23 7.80 2.71
C THR A 299 -9.33 7.18 3.79
N ALA A 300 -8.25 6.55 3.38
CA ALA A 300 -7.26 6.00 4.29
C ALA A 300 -6.64 7.08 5.20
N ASP A 301 -6.36 8.28 4.67
CA ASP A 301 -5.89 9.43 5.46
C ASP A 301 -6.90 9.82 6.55
N GLN A 302 -8.19 9.84 6.22
CA GLN A 302 -9.24 10.17 7.21
C GLN A 302 -9.32 9.12 8.31
N ILE A 303 -9.27 7.83 7.96
CA ILE A 303 -9.26 6.74 8.93
C ILE A 303 -8.00 6.82 9.80
N ALA A 304 -6.82 6.95 9.19
CA ALA A 304 -5.54 7.01 9.91
C ALA A 304 -5.48 8.18 10.92
N ARG A 305 -5.95 9.37 10.52
CA ARG A 305 -6.05 10.51 11.44
C ARG A 305 -6.99 10.23 12.60
N TYR A 306 -8.17 9.70 12.27
CA TYR A 306 -9.17 9.44 13.28
C TYR A 306 -8.68 8.43 14.32
N VAL A 307 -8.11 7.29 13.89
CA VAL A 307 -7.62 6.26 14.82
C VAL A 307 -6.39 6.71 15.60
N LYS A 308 -5.55 7.58 15.02
CA LYS A 308 -4.40 8.16 15.73
C LYS A 308 -4.83 9.04 16.90
N GLU A 309 -5.93 9.77 16.76
CA GLU A 309 -6.46 10.69 17.76
C GLU A 309 -7.40 10.00 18.75
N ASN A 310 -8.22 9.04 18.30
CA ASN A 310 -9.34 8.46 19.03
C ASN A 310 -9.20 6.97 19.30
N GLY A 311 -8.14 6.32 18.82
CA GLY A 311 -7.90 4.89 19.02
C GLY A 311 -7.73 4.53 20.50
N SER A 312 -7.95 3.25 20.80
CA SER A 312 -7.79 2.71 22.15
C SER A 312 -6.43 3.08 22.74
N LYS A 313 -6.42 3.65 23.95
CA LYS A 313 -5.19 4.09 24.64
C LYS A 313 -4.49 2.91 25.31
#